data_b31204e5d6e9fcdd39fe872055a34c0f
#
_entry.id   b31204e5d6e9fcdd39fe872055a34c0f
#
_cell.length_a   1.000
_cell.length_b   1.000
_cell.length_c   1.000
_cell.angle_alpha   90.00
_cell.angle_beta   90.00
_cell.angle_gamma   90.00
#
_symmetry.space_group_name_H-M   'P 1'
#
loop_
_entity.id
_entity.type
_entity.pdbx_description
1 polymer ?
#
loop_
_entity_poly.entity_id
_entity_poly.type
_entity_poly.pdbx_seq_one_letter_code
_entity_poly.pdbx_strand_id
1 'polypeptide(L)'
;SAASDVYKRQLNADACEIYTDVDGVYTADPRKVKNARKLDTITYDEMLELATLGAGVLHNRSVELAKKFGVQLVVRSSLNFSEGTIVKEDTGMEKMLVSGVASDTDSARVAVVGLEDTPGVAFRLFNLLAKNDINIDMILQSVGRHGTKDITFTCSDENADRAEEIIKNNIGKYESIDVNKNVAKVSIVGAGMQSNAGVAAKMFEALYDENINIRMISTSEIRVTVLIDEQYTERAMNAIHDKFALGDR
;
A
#
# COMPACT_ATOMS: atom_id res chain seq x y z
N SER A 1 18.56 1.45 -8.98
CA SER A 1 18.33 0.00 -8.88
C SER A 1 18.99 -0.54 -7.62
N ALA A 2 18.52 -1.66 -7.06
CA ALA A 2 19.11 -2.27 -5.87
C ALA A 2 20.63 -2.50 -5.98
N ALA A 3 21.16 -2.65 -7.19
CA ALA A 3 22.60 -2.73 -7.45
C ALA A 3 23.33 -1.43 -7.13
N SER A 4 22.73 -0.26 -7.39
CA SER A 4 23.36 1.05 -7.14
C SER A 4 23.64 1.27 -5.66
N ASP A 5 22.78 0.79 -4.77
CA ASP A 5 22.92 0.98 -3.31
C ASP A 5 24.03 0.11 -2.72
N VAL A 6 24.27 -1.07 -3.31
CA VAL A 6 25.42 -1.94 -2.96
C VAL A 6 26.73 -1.26 -3.36
N TYR A 7 26.79 -0.68 -4.55
CA TYR A 7 27.98 0.04 -5.04
C TYR A 7 28.29 1.28 -4.19
N LYS A 8 27.27 2.02 -3.74
CA LYS A 8 27.46 3.17 -2.87
C LYS A 8 28.17 2.81 -1.57
N ARG A 9 27.80 1.71 -0.91
CA ARG A 9 28.50 1.23 0.29
C ARG A 9 29.99 0.94 0.00
N GLN A 10 30.28 0.35 -1.16
CA GLN A 10 31.65 0.04 -1.55
C GLN A 10 32.48 1.30 -1.84
N LEU A 11 31.83 2.37 -2.31
CA LEU A 11 32.45 3.64 -2.66
C LEU A 11 32.48 4.67 -1.52
N ASN A 12 31.87 4.36 -0.35
CA ASN A 12 31.66 5.31 0.77
C ASN A 12 31.07 6.66 0.33
N ALA A 13 30.12 6.62 -0.61
CA ALA A 13 29.50 7.84 -1.12
C ALA A 13 28.50 8.44 -0.11
N ASP A 14 28.41 9.77 0.00
CA ASP A 14 27.56 10.47 0.96
C ASP A 14 26.06 10.40 0.60
N ALA A 15 25.72 10.40 -0.68
CA ALA A 15 24.33 10.31 -1.17
C ALA A 15 24.24 9.42 -2.41
N CYS A 16 23.03 8.87 -2.66
CA CYS A 16 22.69 8.15 -3.87
C CYS A 16 21.56 8.92 -4.58
N GLU A 17 21.85 9.48 -5.72
CA GLU A 17 20.85 10.16 -6.54
C GLU A 17 20.23 9.21 -7.54
N ILE A 18 18.91 9.15 -7.56
CA ILE A 18 18.14 8.34 -8.50
C ILE A 18 17.41 9.29 -9.44
N TYR A 19 17.79 9.24 -10.70
CA TYR A 19 17.20 10.04 -11.74
C TYR A 19 16.08 9.25 -12.44
N THR A 20 14.88 9.84 -12.49
CA THR A 20 13.66 9.26 -13.04
C THR A 20 12.92 10.29 -13.91
N ASP A 21 11.77 9.94 -14.44
CA ASP A 21 10.90 10.82 -15.22
C ASP A 21 10.06 11.79 -14.37
N VAL A 22 10.06 11.60 -13.04
CA VAL A 22 9.42 12.51 -12.07
C VAL A 22 10.47 13.29 -11.28
N ASP A 23 10.12 14.47 -10.79
CA ASP A 23 11.06 15.37 -10.10
C ASP A 23 11.06 15.21 -8.57
N GLY A 24 10.51 14.13 -8.06
CA GLY A 24 10.49 13.78 -6.64
C GLY A 24 9.33 12.87 -6.26
N VAL A 25 9.11 12.73 -4.96
CA VAL A 25 7.97 12.02 -4.36
C VAL A 25 6.88 13.03 -4.04
N TYR A 26 5.64 12.71 -4.39
CA TYR A 26 4.49 13.59 -4.20
C TYR A 26 3.55 13.07 -3.11
N THR A 27 2.75 13.97 -2.56
CA THR A 27 1.68 13.63 -1.59
C THR A 27 0.59 12.72 -2.18
N ALA A 28 0.47 12.67 -3.50
CA ALA A 28 -0.31 11.71 -4.29
C ALA A 28 0.21 11.71 -5.74
N ASP A 29 -0.25 10.78 -6.57
CA ASP A 29 0.06 10.80 -8.02
C ASP A 29 -0.54 12.07 -8.66
N PRO A 30 0.28 13.01 -9.18
CA PRO A 30 -0.21 14.28 -9.73
C PRO A 30 -1.06 14.09 -11.01
N ARG A 31 -1.03 12.91 -11.63
CA ARG A 31 -1.91 12.56 -12.75
C ARG A 31 -3.35 12.30 -12.32
N LYS A 32 -3.54 11.86 -11.05
CA LYS A 32 -4.84 11.54 -10.45
C LYS A 32 -5.34 12.65 -9.51
N VAL A 33 -4.43 13.33 -8.82
CA VAL A 33 -4.73 14.38 -7.84
C VAL A 33 -4.01 15.66 -8.25
N LYS A 34 -4.77 16.63 -8.79
CA LYS A 34 -4.20 17.84 -9.43
C LYS A 34 -3.46 18.77 -8.47
N ASN A 35 -3.86 18.82 -7.21
CA ASN A 35 -3.22 19.61 -6.15
C ASN A 35 -2.19 18.80 -5.35
N ALA A 36 -1.75 17.64 -5.85
CA ALA A 36 -0.66 16.89 -5.27
C ALA A 36 0.62 17.73 -5.23
N ARG A 37 1.29 17.75 -4.08
CA ARG A 37 2.48 18.54 -3.83
C ARG A 37 3.71 17.66 -3.69
N LYS A 38 4.85 18.13 -4.21
CA LYS A 38 6.13 17.46 -4.03
C LYS A 38 6.59 17.56 -2.56
N LEU A 39 7.09 16.48 -2.02
CA LEU A 39 7.71 16.41 -0.69
C LEU A 39 9.19 16.78 -0.80
N ASP A 40 9.67 17.66 0.07
CA ASP A 40 11.09 17.98 0.15
C ASP A 40 11.87 16.82 0.80
N THR A 41 11.28 16.22 1.83
CA THR A 41 11.85 15.08 2.55
C THR A 41 10.77 14.05 2.89
N ILE A 42 11.18 12.78 2.96
CA ILE A 42 10.34 11.66 3.40
C ILE A 42 11.21 10.65 4.16
N THR A 43 10.63 9.95 5.14
CA THR A 43 11.34 8.88 5.84
C THR A 43 11.42 7.62 5.00
N TYR A 44 12.41 6.72 5.29
CA TYR A 44 12.49 5.44 4.59
C TYR A 44 11.23 4.60 4.76
N ASP A 45 10.64 4.59 5.97
CA ASP A 45 9.44 3.79 6.25
C ASP A 45 8.23 4.27 5.47
N GLU A 46 8.00 5.59 5.42
CA GLU A 46 6.94 6.17 4.59
C GLU A 46 7.18 5.91 3.10
N MET A 47 8.43 6.03 2.63
CA MET A 47 8.77 5.76 1.23
C MET A 47 8.56 4.30 0.87
N LEU A 48 8.92 3.36 1.76
CA LEU A 48 8.67 1.91 1.58
C LEU A 48 7.18 1.62 1.46
N GLU A 49 6.37 2.19 2.34
CA GLU A 49 4.91 2.02 2.26
C GLU A 49 4.34 2.60 0.96
N LEU A 50 4.70 3.84 0.59
CA LEU A 50 4.23 4.44 -0.67
C LEU A 50 4.66 3.64 -1.90
N ALA A 51 5.90 3.15 -1.93
CA ALA A 51 6.40 2.33 -3.04
C ALA A 51 5.68 0.98 -3.14
N THR A 52 5.34 0.36 -2.00
CA THR A 52 4.55 -0.89 -1.94
C THR A 52 3.11 -0.68 -2.41
N LEU A 53 2.57 0.51 -2.20
CA LEU A 53 1.18 0.85 -2.48
C LEU A 53 0.96 1.45 -3.88
N GLY A 54 1.91 1.31 -4.79
CA GLY A 54 1.76 1.71 -6.19
C GLY A 54 2.27 3.11 -6.54
N ALA A 55 2.97 3.80 -5.64
CA ALA A 55 3.54 5.12 -5.96
C ALA A 55 4.64 5.08 -7.05
N GLY A 56 5.16 3.89 -7.40
CA GLY A 56 5.95 3.63 -8.60
C GLY A 56 7.28 4.40 -8.78
N VAL A 57 7.63 5.30 -7.85
CA VAL A 57 8.79 6.20 -7.98
C VAL A 57 10.10 5.48 -7.67
N LEU A 58 10.11 4.63 -6.65
CA LEU A 58 11.26 3.83 -6.24
C LEU A 58 10.86 2.36 -6.07
N HIS A 59 11.81 1.46 -6.32
CA HIS A 59 11.62 0.05 -6.04
C HIS A 59 11.89 -0.23 -4.56
N ASN A 60 10.98 -0.95 -3.86
CA ASN A 60 11.05 -1.25 -2.42
C ASN A 60 12.43 -1.73 -1.98
N ARG A 61 13.01 -2.68 -2.72
CA ARG A 61 14.32 -3.25 -2.39
C ARG A 61 15.45 -2.22 -2.37
N SER A 62 15.36 -1.16 -3.17
CA SER A 62 16.33 -0.07 -3.16
C SER A 62 16.22 0.74 -1.86
N VAL A 63 14.99 1.05 -1.44
CA VAL A 63 14.73 1.80 -0.20
C VAL A 63 15.11 0.96 1.03
N GLU A 64 14.79 -0.34 1.06
CA GLU A 64 15.21 -1.27 2.14
C GLU A 64 16.72 -1.31 2.31
N LEU A 65 17.47 -1.42 1.21
CA LEU A 65 18.94 -1.44 1.26
C LEU A 65 19.47 -0.09 1.73
N ALA A 66 18.92 1.02 1.23
CA ALA A 66 19.33 2.35 1.66
C ALA A 66 19.10 2.54 3.17
N LYS A 67 17.91 2.15 3.69
CA LYS A 67 17.62 2.14 5.12
C LYS A 67 18.62 1.29 5.90
N LYS A 68 18.83 0.05 5.48
CA LYS A 68 19.75 -0.89 6.15
C LYS A 68 21.18 -0.37 6.28
N PHE A 69 21.64 0.43 5.31
CA PHE A 69 23.01 0.93 5.27
C PHE A 69 23.13 2.41 5.62
N GLY A 70 22.06 3.07 6.03
CA GLY A 70 22.04 4.50 6.37
C GLY A 70 22.39 5.40 5.19
N VAL A 71 22.03 5.01 3.98
CA VAL A 71 22.38 5.70 2.74
C VAL A 71 21.28 6.69 2.37
N GLN A 72 21.56 7.99 2.42
CA GLN A 72 20.64 9.00 1.95
C GLN A 72 20.34 8.80 0.45
N LEU A 73 19.04 8.68 0.09
CA LEU A 73 18.60 8.68 -1.30
C LEU A 73 18.08 10.07 -1.67
N VAL A 74 18.29 10.47 -2.92
CA VAL A 74 17.68 11.68 -3.48
C VAL A 74 17.01 11.28 -4.79
N VAL A 75 15.70 11.52 -4.88
CA VAL A 75 14.91 11.28 -6.10
C VAL A 75 14.84 12.56 -6.89
N ARG A 76 15.37 12.55 -8.11
CA ARG A 76 15.43 13.72 -9.00
C ARG A 76 14.89 13.41 -10.39
N SER A 77 14.48 14.45 -11.11
CA SER A 77 14.15 14.32 -12.51
C SER A 77 15.42 14.24 -13.38
N SER A 78 15.39 13.36 -14.38
CA SER A 78 16.36 13.36 -15.47
C SER A 78 16.10 14.46 -16.53
N LEU A 79 14.95 15.14 -16.44
CA LEU A 79 14.46 16.11 -17.43
C LEU A 79 14.62 17.57 -16.99
N ASN A 80 14.87 17.82 -15.70
CA ASN A 80 15.05 19.17 -15.16
C ASN A 80 16.10 19.18 -14.02
N PHE A 81 16.41 20.36 -13.48
CA PHE A 81 17.40 20.56 -12.42
C PHE A 81 16.75 20.80 -11.04
N SER A 82 15.53 20.28 -10.80
CA SER A 82 14.88 20.43 -9.49
C SER A 82 15.66 19.71 -8.38
N GLU A 83 15.56 20.20 -7.14
CA GLU A 83 16.28 19.63 -5.99
C GLU A 83 15.83 18.20 -5.65
N GLY A 84 14.61 17.83 -6.05
CA GLY A 84 14.08 16.49 -5.83
C GLY A 84 13.54 16.29 -4.42
N THR A 85 13.39 15.01 -4.03
CA THR A 85 12.95 14.58 -2.68
C THR A 85 14.08 13.80 -2.02
N ILE A 86 14.40 14.14 -0.76
CA ILE A 86 15.40 13.45 0.06
C ILE A 86 14.71 12.37 0.88
N VAL A 87 15.18 11.12 0.75
CA VAL A 87 14.75 9.98 1.57
C VAL A 87 15.82 9.68 2.60
N LYS A 88 15.47 9.76 3.90
CA LYS A 88 16.39 9.61 5.03
C LYS A 88 15.69 9.07 6.29
N GLU A 89 16.44 8.72 7.33
CA GLU A 89 15.90 8.16 8.58
C GLU A 89 15.03 9.16 9.35
N ASP A 90 15.55 10.37 9.53
CA ASP A 90 14.85 11.44 10.25
C ASP A 90 14.76 12.70 9.38
N THR A 91 13.57 13.22 9.22
CA THR A 91 13.34 14.45 8.47
C THR A 91 13.68 15.70 9.26
N GLY A 92 13.84 15.59 10.59
CA GLY A 92 14.10 16.73 11.49
C GLY A 92 12.93 17.72 11.61
N MET A 93 11.81 17.43 10.94
CA MET A 93 10.58 18.21 11.03
C MET A 93 9.58 17.52 11.96
N GLU A 94 8.63 18.29 12.47
CA GLU A 94 7.46 17.73 13.14
C GLU A 94 6.80 16.72 12.19
N LYS A 95 6.60 15.47 12.67
CA LYS A 95 6.09 14.38 11.83
C LYS A 95 4.74 14.76 11.26
N MET A 96 4.63 14.78 9.96
CA MET A 96 3.35 14.99 9.28
C MET A 96 2.37 13.89 9.68
N LEU A 97 1.12 14.26 9.96
CA LEU A 97 0.08 13.29 10.31
C LEU A 97 -0.09 12.25 9.20
N VAL A 98 -0.20 12.74 7.96
CA VAL A 98 -0.25 11.95 6.73
C VAL A 98 0.70 12.59 5.73
N SER A 99 1.60 11.82 5.17
CA SER A 99 2.60 12.26 4.20
C SER A 99 2.13 12.07 2.76
N GLY A 100 1.24 11.10 2.53
CA GLY A 100 0.73 10.87 1.19
C GLY A 100 -0.44 9.90 1.11
N VAL A 101 -1.06 9.93 -0.08
CA VAL A 101 -2.16 9.03 -0.50
C VAL A 101 -1.70 8.26 -1.72
N ALA A 102 -1.80 6.94 -1.67
CA ALA A 102 -1.46 6.05 -2.78
C ALA A 102 -2.64 5.16 -3.15
N SER A 103 -2.67 4.68 -4.39
CA SER A 103 -3.65 3.69 -4.83
C SER A 103 -2.98 2.57 -5.64
N ASP A 104 -3.51 1.38 -5.47
CA ASP A 104 -3.13 0.20 -6.22
C ASP A 104 -4.39 -0.44 -6.83
N THR A 105 -4.43 -0.54 -8.14
CA THR A 105 -5.52 -1.13 -8.93
C THR A 105 -5.20 -2.56 -9.39
N ASP A 106 -3.94 -3.03 -9.22
CA ASP A 106 -3.61 -4.44 -9.46
C ASP A 106 -4.00 -5.29 -8.23
N SER A 107 -5.30 -5.41 -8.02
CA SER A 107 -5.83 -6.08 -6.83
C SER A 107 -7.14 -6.80 -7.12
N ALA A 108 -7.25 -8.03 -6.67
CA ALA A 108 -8.49 -8.76 -6.61
C ALA A 108 -8.80 -9.22 -5.19
N ARG A 109 -10.08 -9.22 -4.83
CA ARG A 109 -10.58 -9.77 -3.56
C ARG A 109 -11.09 -11.19 -3.80
N VAL A 110 -10.60 -12.12 -3.00
CA VAL A 110 -11.07 -13.51 -2.96
C VAL A 110 -11.67 -13.79 -1.58
N ALA A 111 -12.93 -14.17 -1.51
CA ALA A 111 -13.61 -14.54 -0.27
C ALA A 111 -13.96 -16.04 -0.31
N VAL A 112 -13.45 -16.79 0.66
CA VAL A 112 -13.81 -18.21 0.88
C VAL A 112 -14.75 -18.26 2.08
N VAL A 113 -16.00 -18.57 1.80
CA VAL A 113 -17.11 -18.50 2.76
C VAL A 113 -17.40 -19.90 3.32
N GLY A 114 -17.69 -19.99 4.61
CA GLY A 114 -18.17 -21.22 5.24
C GLY A 114 -17.10 -22.29 5.44
N LEU A 115 -15.83 -21.91 5.60
CA LEU A 115 -14.77 -22.84 6.00
C LEU A 115 -15.02 -23.40 7.41
N GLU A 116 -14.70 -24.68 7.64
CA GLU A 116 -14.79 -25.25 9.00
C GLU A 116 -13.90 -24.48 9.99
N ASP A 117 -14.48 -24.07 11.13
CA ASP A 117 -13.73 -23.37 12.18
C ASP A 117 -12.88 -24.33 13.00
N THR A 118 -11.81 -24.84 12.40
CA THR A 118 -10.86 -25.77 13.02
C THR A 118 -9.45 -25.17 13.04
N PRO A 119 -8.63 -25.54 14.04
CA PRO A 119 -7.23 -25.13 14.07
C PRO A 119 -6.52 -25.53 12.77
N GLY A 120 -5.76 -24.60 12.18
CA GLY A 120 -4.97 -24.82 10.99
C GLY A 120 -5.69 -24.57 9.66
N VAL A 121 -6.95 -24.16 9.61
CA VAL A 121 -7.65 -23.87 8.36
C VAL A 121 -6.97 -22.74 7.58
N ALA A 122 -6.63 -21.64 8.24
CA ALA A 122 -5.89 -20.53 7.62
C ALA A 122 -4.50 -20.98 7.13
N PHE A 123 -3.79 -21.78 7.93
CA PHE A 123 -2.50 -22.34 7.52
C PHE A 123 -2.63 -23.18 6.24
N ARG A 124 -3.60 -24.08 6.18
CA ARG A 124 -3.82 -24.91 4.97
C ARG A 124 -4.09 -24.07 3.74
N LEU A 125 -4.97 -23.06 3.87
CA LEU A 125 -5.33 -22.15 2.78
C LEU A 125 -4.11 -21.37 2.29
N PHE A 126 -3.45 -20.65 3.16
CA PHE A 126 -2.35 -19.76 2.75
C PHE A 126 -1.06 -20.51 2.39
N ASN A 127 -0.77 -21.67 3.02
CA ASN A 127 0.34 -22.51 2.60
C ASN A 127 0.11 -23.12 1.21
N LEU A 128 -1.13 -23.42 0.85
CA LEU A 128 -1.49 -23.88 -0.50
C LEU A 128 -1.24 -22.78 -1.53
N LEU A 129 -1.67 -21.55 -1.26
CA LEU A 129 -1.46 -20.39 -2.14
C LEU A 129 0.04 -20.06 -2.27
N ALA A 130 0.77 -20.04 -1.15
CA ALA A 130 2.21 -19.79 -1.15
C ALA A 130 3.02 -20.82 -1.95
N LYS A 131 2.66 -22.12 -1.87
CA LYS A 131 3.28 -23.18 -2.69
C LYS A 131 3.04 -23.03 -4.20
N ASN A 132 2.07 -22.21 -4.56
CA ASN A 132 1.75 -21.90 -5.95
C ASN A 132 2.18 -20.46 -6.33
N ASP A 133 3.10 -19.85 -5.58
CA ASP A 133 3.65 -18.53 -5.81
C ASP A 133 2.60 -17.40 -5.88
N ILE A 134 1.47 -17.58 -5.16
CA ILE A 134 0.44 -16.55 -5.04
C ILE A 134 0.72 -15.71 -3.79
N ASN A 135 1.11 -14.47 -3.99
CA ASN A 135 1.33 -13.52 -2.91
C ASN A 135 0.01 -12.94 -2.41
N ILE A 136 -0.11 -12.81 -1.09
CA ILE A 136 -1.30 -12.28 -0.40
C ILE A 136 -0.90 -11.01 0.33
N ASP A 137 -1.75 -10.00 0.24
CA ASP A 137 -1.48 -8.68 0.84
C ASP A 137 -2.37 -8.40 2.06
N MET A 138 -3.70 -8.32 1.87
CA MET A 138 -4.64 -8.12 2.97
C MET A 138 -5.31 -9.44 3.32
N ILE A 139 -5.52 -9.69 4.61
CA ILE A 139 -6.28 -10.84 5.10
C ILE A 139 -7.32 -10.35 6.11
N LEU A 140 -8.58 -10.76 5.89
CA LEU A 140 -9.68 -10.57 6.83
C LEU A 140 -10.27 -11.93 7.16
N GLN A 141 -10.31 -12.28 8.44
CA GLN A 141 -11.01 -13.47 8.92
C GLN A 141 -12.18 -13.04 9.79
N SER A 142 -13.39 -13.46 9.45
CA SER A 142 -14.57 -13.22 10.26
C SER A 142 -14.71 -14.26 11.37
N VAL A 143 -15.44 -13.91 12.43
CA VAL A 143 -15.98 -14.90 13.38
C VAL A 143 -17.16 -15.55 12.69
N GLY A 144 -17.05 -16.83 12.41
CA GLY A 144 -18.06 -17.59 11.69
C GLY A 144 -19.32 -17.86 12.50
N ARG A 145 -20.34 -18.35 11.82
CA ARG A 145 -21.60 -18.84 12.42
C ARG A 145 -21.63 -20.37 12.33
N HIS A 146 -22.24 -21.00 13.32
CA HIS A 146 -22.45 -22.47 13.31
C HIS A 146 -21.19 -23.33 13.11
N GLY A 147 -20.05 -22.89 13.64
CA GLY A 147 -18.79 -23.63 13.54
C GLY A 147 -18.05 -23.45 12.20
N THR A 148 -18.40 -22.40 11.45
CA THR A 148 -17.70 -22.01 10.22
C THR A 148 -17.06 -20.64 10.37
N LYS A 149 -16.17 -20.27 9.45
CA LYS A 149 -15.58 -18.94 9.31
C LYS A 149 -15.40 -18.57 7.85
N ASP A 150 -15.34 -17.27 7.60
CA ASP A 150 -15.00 -16.75 6.28
C ASP A 150 -13.60 -16.19 6.30
N ILE A 151 -12.83 -16.47 5.27
CA ILE A 151 -11.51 -15.90 5.05
C ILE A 151 -11.55 -15.14 3.73
N THR A 152 -11.34 -13.84 3.82
CA THR A 152 -11.23 -12.95 2.65
C THR A 152 -9.80 -12.45 2.57
N PHE A 153 -9.22 -12.45 1.38
CA PHE A 153 -7.89 -11.93 1.13
C PHE A 153 -7.81 -11.19 -0.20
N THR A 154 -6.71 -10.44 -0.39
CA THR A 154 -6.39 -9.81 -1.66
C THR A 154 -5.13 -10.42 -2.25
N CYS A 155 -5.09 -10.53 -3.58
CA CYS A 155 -3.93 -10.89 -4.38
C CYS A 155 -3.89 -9.98 -5.63
N SER A 156 -2.87 -10.11 -6.49
CA SER A 156 -2.85 -9.44 -7.78
C SER A 156 -4.01 -9.94 -8.67
N ASP A 157 -4.50 -9.07 -9.55
CA ASP A 157 -5.62 -9.39 -10.46
C ASP A 157 -5.31 -10.61 -11.34
N GLU A 158 -4.08 -10.72 -11.85
CA GLU A 158 -3.63 -11.85 -12.68
C GLU A 158 -3.70 -13.20 -11.95
N ASN A 159 -3.53 -13.23 -10.62
CA ASN A 159 -3.52 -14.44 -9.81
C ASN A 159 -4.89 -14.85 -9.28
N ALA A 160 -5.92 -14.02 -9.42
CA ALA A 160 -7.22 -14.23 -8.80
C ALA A 160 -7.93 -15.52 -9.28
N ASP A 161 -8.00 -15.73 -10.60
CA ASP A 161 -8.64 -16.93 -11.18
C ASP A 161 -7.86 -18.18 -10.83
N ARG A 162 -6.54 -18.11 -10.84
CA ARG A 162 -5.65 -19.21 -10.43
C ARG A 162 -5.81 -19.54 -8.95
N ALA A 163 -5.95 -18.53 -8.10
CA ALA A 163 -6.22 -18.73 -6.67
C ALA A 163 -7.56 -19.46 -6.46
N GLU A 164 -8.60 -19.03 -7.15
CA GLU A 164 -9.91 -19.67 -7.10
C GLU A 164 -9.85 -21.14 -7.51
N GLU A 165 -9.21 -21.45 -8.65
CA GLU A 165 -9.06 -22.81 -9.14
C GLU A 165 -8.28 -23.71 -8.16
N ILE A 166 -7.16 -23.21 -7.63
CA ILE A 166 -6.34 -23.94 -6.66
C ILE A 166 -7.15 -24.23 -5.39
N ILE A 167 -7.93 -23.28 -4.89
CA ILE A 167 -8.76 -23.45 -3.70
C ILE A 167 -9.85 -24.49 -3.98
N LYS A 168 -10.57 -24.39 -5.10
CA LYS A 168 -11.62 -25.34 -5.50
C LYS A 168 -11.13 -26.79 -5.55
N ASN A 169 -9.91 -26.99 -6.02
CA ASN A 169 -9.35 -28.34 -6.21
C ASN A 169 -8.72 -28.94 -4.95
N ASN A 170 -8.35 -28.13 -3.94
CA ASN A 170 -7.52 -28.61 -2.83
C ASN A 170 -8.06 -28.31 -1.43
N ILE A 171 -8.96 -27.32 -1.29
CA ILE A 171 -9.60 -27.02 -0.01
C ILE A 171 -10.91 -27.84 0.07
N GLY A 172 -11.08 -28.50 1.20
CA GLY A 172 -12.19 -29.43 1.40
C GLY A 172 -13.56 -28.74 1.49
N LYS A 173 -14.20 -28.74 2.66
CA LYS A 173 -15.53 -28.18 2.81
C LYS A 173 -15.50 -26.65 2.94
N TYR A 174 -16.22 -25.96 2.09
CA TYR A 174 -16.57 -24.54 2.15
C TYR A 174 -17.95 -24.37 1.48
N GLU A 175 -18.61 -23.25 1.71
CA GLU A 175 -19.93 -22.94 1.16
C GLU A 175 -19.82 -22.34 -0.25
N SER A 176 -18.98 -21.31 -0.40
CA SER A 176 -18.78 -20.62 -1.68
C SER A 176 -17.41 -19.92 -1.75
N ILE A 177 -17.01 -19.59 -2.99
CA ILE A 177 -15.89 -18.70 -3.27
C ILE A 177 -16.44 -17.54 -4.10
N ASP A 178 -16.10 -16.32 -3.70
CA ASP A 178 -16.45 -15.10 -4.43
C ASP A 178 -15.17 -14.33 -4.80
N VAL A 179 -14.99 -14.08 -6.09
CA VAL A 179 -13.85 -13.34 -6.65
C VAL A 179 -14.34 -12.04 -7.23
N ASN A 180 -13.73 -10.92 -6.81
CA ASN A 180 -14.04 -9.61 -7.35
C ASN A 180 -12.73 -8.92 -7.76
N LYS A 181 -12.58 -8.68 -9.07
CA LYS A 181 -11.43 -8.01 -9.70
C LYS A 181 -11.63 -6.51 -9.89
N ASN A 182 -12.86 -6.01 -9.71
CA ASN A 182 -13.19 -4.59 -9.87
C ASN A 182 -13.01 -3.85 -8.54
N VAL A 183 -11.85 -3.99 -7.92
CA VAL A 183 -11.52 -3.36 -6.64
C VAL A 183 -10.15 -2.68 -6.71
N ALA A 184 -9.99 -1.65 -5.89
CA ALA A 184 -8.72 -0.97 -5.72
C ALA A 184 -8.43 -0.74 -4.24
N LYS A 185 -7.16 -0.77 -3.89
CA LYS A 185 -6.67 -0.31 -2.59
C LYS A 185 -6.41 1.19 -2.66
N VAL A 186 -6.88 1.92 -1.65
CA VAL A 186 -6.50 3.32 -1.42
C VAL A 186 -5.93 3.41 -0.01
N SER A 187 -4.77 4.03 0.11
CA SER A 187 -4.01 4.03 1.36
C SER A 187 -3.52 5.43 1.70
N ILE A 188 -3.54 5.74 2.98
CA ILE A 188 -2.81 6.88 3.55
C ILE A 188 -1.58 6.37 4.28
N VAL A 189 -0.49 7.12 4.17
CA VAL A 189 0.79 6.82 4.83
C VAL A 189 1.26 8.06 5.59
N GLY A 190 1.76 7.88 6.81
CA GLY A 190 2.36 8.95 7.59
C GLY A 190 2.81 8.51 8.98
N ALA A 191 4.03 8.85 9.34
CA ALA A 191 4.62 8.48 10.64
C ALA A 191 3.92 9.15 11.84
N GLY A 192 3.20 10.26 11.62
CA GLY A 192 2.44 10.96 12.67
C GLY A 192 1.18 10.21 13.11
N MET A 193 0.73 9.20 12.37
CA MET A 193 -0.47 8.42 12.73
C MET A 193 -0.33 7.64 14.04
N GLN A 194 0.88 7.21 14.39
CA GLN A 194 1.15 6.45 15.63
C GLN A 194 0.71 7.20 16.90
N SER A 195 0.83 8.51 16.91
CA SER A 195 0.55 9.35 18.09
C SER A 195 -0.78 10.11 18.02
N ASN A 196 -1.53 9.98 16.93
CA ASN A 196 -2.75 10.73 16.70
C ASN A 196 -3.96 9.82 16.49
N ALA A 197 -4.86 9.82 17.46
CA ALA A 197 -6.13 9.12 17.33
C ALA A 197 -7.04 9.79 16.28
N GLY A 198 -7.89 8.99 15.63
CA GLY A 198 -8.92 9.49 14.72
C GLY A 198 -8.50 9.63 13.26
N VAL A 199 -7.25 9.33 12.88
CA VAL A 199 -6.79 9.41 11.49
C VAL A 199 -7.61 8.50 10.57
N ALA A 200 -7.84 7.24 10.97
CA ALA A 200 -8.68 6.33 10.22
C ALA A 200 -10.13 6.85 10.10
N ALA A 201 -10.70 7.39 11.18
CA ALA A 201 -12.05 7.97 11.16
C ALA A 201 -12.15 9.13 10.15
N LYS A 202 -11.13 10.00 10.11
CA LYS A 202 -11.07 11.11 9.16
C LYS A 202 -10.99 10.64 7.70
N MET A 203 -10.25 9.55 7.43
CA MET A 203 -10.21 8.92 6.12
C MET A 203 -11.57 8.33 5.74
N PHE A 204 -12.24 7.64 6.69
CA PHE A 204 -13.56 7.05 6.44
C PHE A 204 -14.64 8.11 6.26
N GLU A 205 -14.55 9.24 6.96
CA GLU A 205 -15.43 10.40 6.77
C GLU A 205 -15.30 10.96 5.35
N ALA A 206 -14.07 11.11 4.82
CA ALA A 206 -13.86 11.55 3.44
C ALA A 206 -14.54 10.63 2.42
N LEU A 207 -14.48 9.32 2.63
CA LEU A 207 -15.14 8.34 1.77
C LEU A 207 -16.67 8.34 1.93
N TYR A 208 -17.15 8.55 3.16
CA TYR A 208 -18.57 8.68 3.46
C TYR A 208 -19.17 9.90 2.77
N ASP A 209 -18.52 11.06 2.83
CA ASP A 209 -18.96 12.31 2.20
C ASP A 209 -19.11 12.13 0.66
N GLU A 210 -18.27 11.27 0.07
CA GLU A 210 -18.30 10.90 -1.34
C GLU A 210 -19.23 9.71 -1.68
N ASN A 211 -19.94 9.18 -0.69
CA ASN A 211 -20.79 7.98 -0.85
C ASN A 211 -20.03 6.78 -1.44
N ILE A 212 -18.77 6.57 -0.99
CA ILE A 212 -17.91 5.46 -1.38
C ILE A 212 -17.93 4.40 -0.29
N ASN A 213 -18.35 3.18 -0.63
CA ASN A 213 -18.41 2.08 0.30
C ASN A 213 -17.04 1.41 0.48
N ILE A 214 -16.71 1.05 1.73
CA ILE A 214 -15.46 0.34 2.09
C ILE A 214 -15.77 -1.16 2.13
N ARG A 215 -14.96 -1.95 1.41
CA ARG A 215 -15.08 -3.42 1.33
C ARG A 215 -14.21 -4.13 2.36
N MET A 216 -13.00 -3.64 2.58
CA MET A 216 -12.04 -4.15 3.56
C MET A 216 -11.24 -3.01 4.14
N ILE A 217 -10.70 -3.20 5.34
CA ILE A 217 -9.80 -2.26 6.03
C ILE A 217 -8.59 -3.04 6.53
N SER A 218 -7.40 -2.46 6.35
CA SER A 218 -6.17 -2.92 6.97
C SER A 218 -5.40 -1.74 7.53
N THR A 219 -4.81 -1.90 8.70
CA THR A 219 -4.05 -0.84 9.37
C THR A 219 -2.70 -1.34 9.84
N SER A 220 -1.69 -0.47 9.78
CA SER A 220 -0.42 -0.63 10.47
C SER A 220 -0.13 0.62 11.30
N GLU A 221 1.05 0.72 11.88
CA GLU A 221 1.45 1.90 12.67
C GLU A 221 1.48 3.20 11.87
N ILE A 222 1.83 3.12 10.58
CA ILE A 222 2.03 4.30 9.71
C ILE A 222 1.17 4.25 8.44
N ARG A 223 0.20 3.31 8.36
CA ARG A 223 -0.64 3.13 7.17
C ARG A 223 -2.07 2.76 7.54
N VAL A 224 -3.03 3.33 6.83
CA VAL A 224 -4.42 2.84 6.76
C VAL A 224 -4.76 2.58 5.31
N THR A 225 -5.19 1.36 5.00
CA THR A 225 -5.59 0.94 3.66
C THR A 225 -7.06 0.54 3.67
N VAL A 226 -7.80 1.01 2.68
CA VAL A 226 -9.16 0.56 2.39
C VAL A 226 -9.22 -0.09 1.01
N LEU A 227 -10.03 -1.13 0.88
CA LEU A 227 -10.42 -1.69 -0.39
C LEU A 227 -11.78 -1.11 -0.77
N ILE A 228 -11.88 -0.56 -1.96
CA ILE A 228 -13.09 0.05 -2.52
C ILE A 228 -13.35 -0.49 -3.93
N ASP A 229 -14.51 -0.17 -4.52
CA ASP A 229 -14.76 -0.47 -5.94
C ASP A 229 -13.85 0.41 -6.81
N GLU A 230 -13.19 -0.20 -7.79
CA GLU A 230 -12.12 0.42 -8.60
C GLU A 230 -12.56 1.73 -9.27
N GLN A 231 -13.80 1.80 -9.76
CA GLN A 231 -14.36 2.99 -10.42
C GLN A 231 -14.31 4.27 -9.57
N TYR A 232 -14.15 4.13 -8.25
CA TYR A 232 -14.12 5.28 -7.33
C TYR A 232 -12.70 5.68 -6.92
N THR A 233 -11.65 5.03 -7.43
CA THR A 233 -10.26 5.22 -6.98
C THR A 233 -9.82 6.68 -7.03
N GLU A 234 -9.97 7.35 -8.18
CA GLU A 234 -9.53 8.73 -8.36
C GLU A 234 -10.33 9.70 -7.45
N ARG A 235 -11.66 9.50 -7.35
CA ARG A 235 -12.51 10.31 -6.48
C ARG A 235 -12.16 10.13 -5.01
N ALA A 236 -11.91 8.89 -4.57
CA ALA A 236 -11.46 8.59 -3.22
C ALA A 236 -10.11 9.24 -2.90
N MET A 237 -9.14 9.17 -3.82
CA MET A 237 -7.82 9.79 -3.65
C MET A 237 -7.94 11.30 -3.47
N ASN A 238 -8.72 11.99 -4.31
CA ASN A 238 -8.93 13.43 -4.21
C ASN A 238 -9.61 13.81 -2.89
N ALA A 239 -10.71 13.13 -2.53
CA ALA A 239 -11.44 13.40 -1.29
C ALA A 239 -10.55 13.23 -0.03
N ILE A 240 -9.77 12.15 0.01
CA ILE A 240 -8.84 11.90 1.13
C ILE A 240 -7.73 12.95 1.14
N HIS A 241 -7.13 13.25 0.01
CA HIS A 241 -6.05 14.25 -0.12
C HIS A 241 -6.50 15.63 0.38
N ASP A 242 -7.69 16.08 -0.03
CA ASP A 242 -8.29 17.34 0.39
C ASP A 242 -8.65 17.30 1.89
N LYS A 243 -9.24 16.21 2.38
CA LYS A 243 -9.61 16.05 3.80
C LYS A 243 -8.42 16.18 4.73
N PHE A 244 -7.25 15.74 4.31
CA PHE A 244 -5.99 15.88 5.06
C PHE A 244 -5.21 17.14 4.74
N ALA A 245 -5.73 18.05 3.87
CA ALA A 245 -5.10 19.29 3.45
C ALA A 245 -3.66 19.11 2.95
N LEU A 246 -3.43 18.06 2.14
CA LEU A 246 -2.09 17.69 1.67
C LEU A 246 -1.57 18.61 0.56
N GLY A 247 -2.44 19.37 -0.09
CA GLY A 247 -2.11 20.36 -1.11
C GLY A 247 -1.75 21.75 -0.56
N ASP A 248 -2.15 22.07 0.67
CA ASP A 248 -2.13 23.44 1.22
C ASP A 248 -0.86 23.75 2.03
N ARG A 249 0.13 22.87 2.10
CA ARG A 249 1.34 23.02 2.96
C ARG A 249 2.61 23.21 2.16
#